data_51ecf81adcf74a0328507d8e438c0eda
#
_entry.id   51ecf81adcf74a0328507d8e438c0eda
#
_cell.length_a   1.000
_cell.length_b   1.000
_cell.length_c   1.000
_cell.angle_alpha   90.00
_cell.angle_beta   90.00
_cell.angle_gamma   90.00
#
_symmetry.space_group_name_H-M   'P 1'
#
loop_
_entity.id
_entity.type
_entity.pdbx_description
1 polymer ?
#
loop_
_entity_poly.entity_id
_entity_poly.type
_entity_poly.pdbx_seq_one_letter_code
_entity_poly.pdbx_strand_id
1 'polypeptide(L)'
;LKTTGMTYERLLEQRIFKPLQMHTASVGYSAFLANKNRAMPHTSTKRGWVETKVLPAYYRVNPAAGVNASAMDMGKWLIARLGHRPAVLSPAVLNDLHRPRIQTAENLQGRTFGAFVDQAEYSLGLRVYQFGKHQLYHHGGLVKGYRTDLSYSVEKDMGIVVLVNAQSNIVAELSSFFWSRMLDVAA
;
A
#
# COMPACT_ATOMS: atom_id res chain seq x y z
N LEU A 1 12.89 -17.33 7.23
CA LEU A 1 13.94 -18.10 7.93
C LEU A 1 14.63 -19.13 7.03
N LYS A 2 13.88 -19.94 6.26
CA LYS A 2 14.46 -21.06 5.48
C LYS A 2 15.48 -20.60 4.41
N THR A 3 15.28 -19.43 3.79
CA THR A 3 16.12 -18.98 2.67
C THR A 3 17.27 -18.05 3.10
N THR A 4 17.07 -17.23 4.11
CA THR A 4 18.02 -16.18 4.49
C THR A 4 18.57 -16.30 5.91
N GLY A 5 18.00 -17.18 6.74
CA GLY A 5 18.30 -17.28 8.18
C GLY A 5 17.83 -16.08 9.01
N MET A 6 17.23 -15.07 8.39
CA MET A 6 16.77 -13.85 9.07
C MET A 6 15.28 -13.88 9.38
N THR A 7 14.86 -13.19 10.45
CA THR A 7 13.43 -12.92 10.67
C THR A 7 12.90 -11.96 9.61
N TYR A 8 11.59 -11.95 9.41
CA TYR A 8 10.94 -11.05 8.47
C TYR A 8 11.22 -9.57 8.78
N GLU A 9 11.17 -9.20 10.04
CA GLU A 9 11.44 -7.84 10.53
C GLU A 9 12.86 -7.40 10.19
N ARG A 10 13.84 -8.25 10.49
CA ARG A 10 15.26 -7.97 10.20
C ARG A 10 15.51 -7.89 8.70
N LEU A 11 14.84 -8.75 7.93
CA LEU A 11 14.95 -8.75 6.47
C LEU A 11 14.44 -7.43 5.88
N LEU A 12 13.25 -6.96 6.28
CA LEU A 12 12.71 -5.69 5.83
C LEU A 12 13.58 -4.51 6.26
N GLU A 13 14.04 -4.50 7.50
CA GLU A 13 14.91 -3.45 7.99
C GLU A 13 16.18 -3.32 7.16
N GLN A 14 16.86 -4.44 6.90
CA GLN A 14 18.16 -4.44 6.21
C GLN A 14 18.04 -4.26 4.70
N ARG A 15 17.01 -4.82 4.06
CA ARG A 15 16.87 -4.85 2.61
C ARG A 15 16.02 -3.72 2.06
N ILE A 16 15.14 -3.15 2.87
CA ILE A 16 14.16 -2.14 2.43
C ILE A 16 14.31 -0.85 3.24
N PHE A 17 14.05 -0.88 4.55
CA PHE A 17 13.90 0.35 5.32
C PHE A 17 15.21 1.16 5.38
N LYS A 18 16.32 0.53 5.75
CA LYS A 18 17.63 1.22 5.82
C LYS A 18 18.09 1.74 4.46
N PRO A 19 18.14 0.92 3.38
CA PRO A 19 18.57 1.39 2.08
C PRO A 19 17.67 2.48 1.47
N LEU A 20 16.38 2.47 1.77
CA LEU A 20 15.43 3.51 1.34
C LEU A 20 15.34 4.70 2.31
N GLN A 21 16.08 4.67 3.43
CA GLN A 21 16.02 5.71 4.47
C GLN A 21 14.61 5.90 5.04
N MET A 22 13.86 4.82 5.20
CA MET A 22 12.53 4.80 5.80
C MET A 22 12.69 4.81 7.34
N HIS A 23 13.07 5.94 7.90
CA HIS A 23 13.55 6.06 9.28
C HIS A 23 12.48 5.85 10.35
N THR A 24 11.20 6.00 10.01
CA THR A 24 10.09 5.79 10.93
C THR A 24 9.36 4.46 10.69
N ALA A 25 9.77 3.71 9.66
CA ALA A 25 9.19 2.41 9.38
C ALA A 25 9.67 1.35 10.38
N SER A 26 8.77 0.48 10.76
CA SER A 26 9.04 -0.64 11.66
C SER A 26 8.10 -1.80 11.40
N VAL A 27 8.33 -2.94 12.05
CA VAL A 27 7.43 -4.09 11.97
C VAL A 27 7.06 -4.53 13.38
N GLY A 28 5.79 -4.84 13.56
CA GLY A 28 5.29 -5.48 14.76
C GLY A 28 4.71 -4.53 15.82
N TYR A 29 3.98 -5.13 16.74
CA TYR A 29 3.19 -4.42 17.76
C TYR A 29 4.04 -3.65 18.76
N SER A 30 5.10 -4.24 19.26
CA SER A 30 5.98 -3.58 20.24
C SER A 30 6.66 -2.35 19.65
N ALA A 31 7.09 -2.43 18.38
CA ALA A 31 7.68 -1.30 17.67
C ALA A 31 6.66 -0.17 17.45
N PHE A 32 5.41 -0.50 17.13
CA PHE A 32 4.33 0.48 17.05
C PHE A 32 4.13 1.19 18.39
N LEU A 33 4.04 0.45 19.49
CA LEU A 33 3.83 1.02 20.82
C LEU A 33 5.00 1.91 21.28
N ALA A 34 6.23 1.54 20.94
CA ALA A 34 7.43 2.30 21.29
C ALA A 34 7.52 3.66 20.58
N ASN A 35 6.86 3.81 19.41
CA ASN A 35 6.87 5.06 18.67
C ASN A 35 5.91 6.07 19.34
N LYS A 36 6.47 7.18 19.84
CA LYS A 36 5.67 8.25 20.46
C LYS A 36 4.86 9.05 19.43
N ASN A 37 5.36 9.18 18.19
CA ASN A 37 4.68 9.85 17.09
C ASN A 37 3.93 8.81 16.25
N ARG A 38 2.77 8.35 16.74
CA ARG A 38 1.89 7.40 16.06
C ARG A 38 0.47 7.92 15.99
N ALA A 39 -0.17 7.76 14.87
CA ALA A 39 -1.59 8.03 14.71
C ALA A 39 -2.40 6.89 15.35
N MET A 40 -3.33 7.22 16.23
CA MET A 40 -4.23 6.23 16.83
C MET A 40 -5.40 5.91 15.91
N PRO A 41 -5.89 4.66 15.88
CA PRO A 41 -6.95 4.24 14.98
C PRO A 41 -8.32 4.78 15.40
N HIS A 42 -9.18 5.07 14.43
CA HIS A 42 -10.55 5.53 14.67
C HIS A 42 -11.57 4.67 13.95
N THR A 43 -12.69 4.44 14.59
CA THR A 43 -13.86 3.77 14.01
C THR A 43 -15.07 4.70 14.03
N SER A 44 -15.94 4.57 13.03
CA SER A 44 -17.18 5.34 12.97
C SER A 44 -18.21 4.80 13.96
N THR A 45 -18.90 5.71 14.62
CA THR A 45 -20.04 5.43 15.51
C THR A 45 -21.18 6.40 15.20
N LYS A 46 -22.33 6.22 15.83
CA LYS A 46 -23.46 7.18 15.72
C LYS A 46 -23.09 8.58 16.22
N ARG A 47 -22.04 8.72 17.04
CA ARG A 47 -21.54 10.00 17.59
C ARG A 47 -20.34 10.57 16.82
N GLY A 48 -19.99 10.01 15.65
CA GLY A 48 -18.83 10.39 14.86
C GLY A 48 -17.66 9.43 15.02
N TRP A 49 -16.46 9.90 14.70
CA TRP A 49 -15.23 9.13 14.79
C TRP A 49 -14.74 9.03 16.23
N VAL A 50 -14.46 7.81 16.68
CA VAL A 50 -13.99 7.52 18.04
C VAL A 50 -12.67 6.75 17.96
N GLU A 51 -11.68 7.19 18.74
CA GLU A 51 -10.42 6.47 18.89
C GLU A 51 -10.66 5.05 19.43
N THR A 52 -9.93 4.10 18.91
CA THR A 52 -9.96 2.71 19.34
C THR A 52 -8.54 2.20 19.63
N LYS A 53 -8.45 1.08 20.33
CA LYS A 53 -7.16 0.49 20.66
C LYS A 53 -6.59 -0.27 19.46
N VAL A 54 -5.28 -0.16 19.26
CA VAL A 54 -4.55 -1.05 18.37
C VAL A 54 -4.50 -2.44 18.99
N LEU A 55 -4.85 -3.45 18.21
CA LEU A 55 -4.91 -4.82 18.69
C LEU A 55 -3.64 -5.60 18.32
N PRO A 56 -3.04 -6.37 19.23
CA PRO A 56 -1.91 -7.25 18.90
C PRO A 56 -2.24 -8.23 17.76
N ALA A 57 -3.51 -8.54 17.57
CA ALA A 57 -3.98 -9.43 16.51
C ALA A 57 -3.61 -8.98 15.10
N TYR A 58 -3.43 -7.67 14.84
CA TYR A 58 -2.99 -7.16 13.53
C TYR A 58 -1.60 -7.65 13.15
N TYR A 59 -0.78 -7.91 14.13
CA TYR A 59 0.63 -8.30 14.00
C TYR A 59 0.86 -9.82 14.07
N ARG A 60 -0.20 -10.63 14.09
CA ARG A 60 -0.06 -12.10 14.05
C ARG A 60 0.51 -12.60 12.72
N VAL A 61 0.26 -11.86 11.64
CA VAL A 61 0.76 -12.16 10.31
C VAL A 61 1.48 -10.92 9.78
N ASN A 62 2.69 -10.66 10.28
CA ASN A 62 3.49 -9.49 9.94
C ASN A 62 3.66 -9.24 8.43
N PRO A 63 3.83 -10.27 7.56
CA PRO A 63 3.89 -10.04 6.12
C PRO A 63 2.63 -9.45 5.51
N ALA A 64 1.47 -9.65 6.11
CA ALA A 64 0.19 -9.16 5.60
C ALA A 64 -0.20 -7.79 6.19
N ALA A 65 0.10 -7.54 7.47
CA ALA A 65 -0.43 -6.35 8.16
C ALA A 65 0.52 -5.76 9.23
N GLY A 66 1.77 -6.21 9.30
CA GLY A 66 2.68 -5.87 10.41
C GLY A 66 3.58 -4.66 10.19
N VAL A 67 3.56 -4.04 9.03
CA VAL A 67 4.39 -2.85 8.75
C VAL A 67 3.72 -1.60 9.28
N ASN A 68 4.49 -0.82 10.04
CA ASN A 68 4.15 0.55 10.45
C ASN A 68 5.01 1.51 9.64
N ALA A 69 4.44 2.52 9.05
CA ALA A 69 5.17 3.49 8.24
C ALA A 69 4.44 4.83 8.20
N SER A 70 5.20 5.91 8.03
CA SER A 70 4.67 7.23 7.74
C SER A 70 4.40 7.40 6.24
N ALA A 71 3.64 8.45 5.87
CA ALA A 71 3.43 8.79 4.47
C ALA A 71 4.76 9.11 3.75
N MET A 72 5.71 9.74 4.44
CA MET A 72 7.06 10.00 3.91
C MET A 72 7.84 8.71 3.62
N ASP A 73 7.77 7.72 4.51
CA ASP A 73 8.43 6.42 4.28
C ASP A 73 7.77 5.68 3.12
N MET A 74 6.45 5.70 3.05
CA MET A 74 5.72 5.06 1.94
C MET A 74 5.96 5.78 0.61
N GLY A 75 6.19 7.09 0.61
CA GLY A 75 6.63 7.83 -0.58
C GLY A 75 8.00 7.35 -1.08
N LYS A 76 8.96 7.09 -0.18
CA LYS A 76 10.27 6.50 -0.53
C LYS A 76 10.14 5.08 -1.10
N TRP A 77 9.24 4.28 -0.51
CA TRP A 77 8.89 2.97 -1.05
C TRP A 77 8.29 3.09 -2.45
N LEU A 78 7.38 4.03 -2.66
CA LEU A 78 6.75 4.28 -3.96
C LEU A 78 7.78 4.69 -5.03
N ILE A 79 8.73 5.56 -4.69
CA ILE A 79 9.86 5.92 -5.56
C ILE A 79 10.68 4.68 -5.97
N ALA A 80 10.90 3.74 -5.04
CA ALA A 80 11.58 2.49 -5.37
C ALA A 80 10.74 1.60 -6.30
N ARG A 81 9.43 1.57 -6.11
CA ARG A 81 8.48 0.83 -6.96
C ARG A 81 8.39 1.39 -8.39
N LEU A 82 8.62 2.68 -8.56
CA LEU A 82 8.74 3.34 -9.87
C LEU A 82 10.08 3.07 -10.57
N GLY A 83 11.03 2.40 -9.90
CA GLY A 83 12.32 2.03 -10.51
C GLY A 83 13.50 2.94 -10.15
N HIS A 84 13.26 4.00 -9.37
CA HIS A 84 14.29 4.98 -9.05
C HIS A 84 15.29 4.55 -7.95
N ARG A 85 15.21 3.29 -7.50
CA ARG A 85 16.13 2.72 -6.50
C ARG A 85 16.58 1.31 -6.91
N PRO A 86 17.32 1.16 -8.04
CA PRO A 86 17.66 -0.15 -8.60
C PRO A 86 18.56 -1.00 -7.69
N ALA A 87 19.30 -0.37 -6.77
CA ALA A 87 20.07 -1.09 -5.76
C ALA A 87 19.18 -1.80 -4.71
N VAL A 88 17.93 -1.39 -4.54
CA VAL A 88 16.95 -2.01 -3.62
C VAL A 88 15.97 -2.90 -4.37
N LEU A 89 15.39 -2.40 -5.45
CA LEU A 89 14.50 -3.12 -6.34
C LEU A 89 15.10 -3.10 -7.75
N SER A 90 15.79 -4.17 -8.12
CA SER A 90 16.38 -4.28 -9.46
C SER A 90 15.26 -4.32 -10.53
N PRO A 91 15.57 -3.95 -11.79
CA PRO A 91 14.61 -4.05 -12.89
C PRO A 91 14.01 -5.45 -13.03
N ALA A 92 14.81 -6.51 -12.83
CA ALA A 92 14.33 -7.89 -12.87
C ALA A 92 13.29 -8.18 -11.79
N VAL A 93 13.51 -7.71 -10.56
CA VAL A 93 12.55 -7.84 -9.45
C VAL A 93 11.28 -7.05 -9.75
N LEU A 94 11.39 -5.81 -10.24
CA LEU A 94 10.23 -5.00 -10.60
C LEU A 94 9.41 -5.64 -11.72
N ASN A 95 10.05 -6.14 -12.76
CA ASN A 95 9.37 -6.84 -13.85
C ASN A 95 8.60 -8.08 -13.34
N ASP A 96 9.19 -8.83 -12.41
CA ASP A 96 8.53 -9.99 -11.81
C ASP A 96 7.36 -9.59 -10.88
N LEU A 97 7.50 -8.50 -10.14
CA LEU A 97 6.44 -7.94 -9.31
C LEU A 97 5.27 -7.36 -10.11
N HIS A 98 5.54 -6.79 -11.28
CA HIS A 98 4.55 -6.14 -12.13
C HIS A 98 3.82 -7.12 -13.04
N ARG A 99 4.41 -8.29 -13.31
CA ARG A 99 3.84 -9.27 -14.23
C ARG A 99 2.53 -9.85 -13.69
N PRO A 100 1.39 -9.67 -14.38
CA PRO A 100 0.14 -10.31 -14.01
C PRO A 100 0.27 -11.83 -13.94
N ARG A 101 -0.40 -12.45 -12.98
CA ARG A 101 -0.32 -13.89 -12.76
C ARG A 101 -1.68 -14.57 -12.76
N ILE A 102 -2.70 -13.89 -12.26
CA ILE A 102 -4.05 -14.42 -12.13
C ILE A 102 -5.02 -13.34 -12.56
N GLN A 103 -5.92 -13.68 -13.47
CA GLN A 103 -7.08 -12.85 -13.77
C GLN A 103 -8.03 -12.88 -12.57
N THR A 104 -8.38 -11.71 -12.08
CA THR A 104 -9.37 -11.59 -11.03
C THR A 104 -10.72 -11.25 -11.69
N ALA A 105 -11.58 -12.25 -11.82
CA ALA A 105 -12.96 -12.09 -12.28
C ALA A 105 -13.81 -11.37 -11.20
N GLU A 106 -13.32 -10.24 -10.70
CA GLU A 106 -13.96 -9.54 -9.62
C GLU A 106 -15.00 -8.59 -10.15
N ASN A 107 -16.16 -8.62 -9.51
CA ASN A 107 -17.13 -7.56 -9.63
C ASN A 107 -16.46 -6.23 -9.22
N LEU A 108 -15.99 -5.49 -10.21
CA LEU A 108 -15.31 -4.20 -10.02
C LEU A 108 -16.30 -3.11 -9.57
N GLN A 109 -17.59 -3.37 -9.71
CA GLN A 109 -18.65 -2.48 -9.24
C GLN A 109 -18.56 -2.30 -7.71
N GLY A 110 -18.51 -1.05 -7.27
CA GLY A 110 -18.37 -0.69 -5.85
C GLY A 110 -16.97 -0.70 -5.29
N ARG A 111 -15.93 -0.99 -6.11
CA ARG A 111 -14.53 -0.80 -5.73
C ARG A 111 -14.04 0.60 -6.10
N THR A 112 -12.96 1.01 -5.46
CA THR A 112 -12.34 2.34 -5.59
C THR A 112 -12.19 2.81 -7.02
N PHE A 113 -11.80 1.90 -7.92
CA PHE A 113 -11.56 2.21 -9.33
C PHE A 113 -12.56 1.54 -10.27
N GLY A 114 -13.63 0.91 -9.74
CA GLY A 114 -14.49 0.00 -10.51
C GLY A 114 -15.17 0.64 -11.72
N ALA A 115 -15.43 1.94 -11.69
CA ALA A 115 -16.02 2.67 -12.81
C ALA A 115 -15.04 2.92 -13.97
N PHE A 116 -13.73 2.76 -13.72
CA PHE A 116 -12.67 3.13 -14.67
C PHE A 116 -11.81 1.95 -15.11
N VAL A 117 -12.00 0.77 -14.52
CA VAL A 117 -11.16 -0.41 -14.76
C VAL A 117 -11.80 -1.34 -15.76
N ASP A 118 -11.14 -1.53 -16.89
CA ASP A 118 -11.57 -2.46 -17.94
C ASP A 118 -11.22 -3.91 -17.59
N GLN A 119 -10.03 -4.12 -17.02
CA GLN A 119 -9.52 -5.44 -16.64
C GLN A 119 -8.77 -5.35 -15.32
N ALA A 120 -8.88 -6.40 -14.52
CA ALA A 120 -8.21 -6.53 -13.24
C ALA A 120 -7.49 -7.87 -13.13
N GLU A 121 -6.23 -7.82 -12.80
CA GLU A 121 -5.38 -8.96 -12.56
C GLU A 121 -4.67 -8.84 -11.22
N TYR A 122 -4.06 -9.90 -10.74
CA TYR A 122 -3.26 -9.91 -9.53
C TYR A 122 -1.86 -10.45 -9.80
N SER A 123 -0.88 -9.79 -9.24
CA SER A 123 0.53 -10.14 -9.27
C SER A 123 1.04 -10.49 -7.88
N LEU A 124 2.32 -10.33 -7.62
CA LEU A 124 2.93 -10.56 -6.30
C LEU A 124 2.63 -9.39 -5.34
N GLY A 125 1.49 -9.47 -4.67
CA GLY A 125 1.03 -8.45 -3.71
C GLY A 125 0.55 -7.16 -4.36
N LEU A 126 0.17 -7.17 -5.63
CA LEU A 126 -0.39 -6.04 -6.35
C LEU A 126 -1.59 -6.45 -7.19
N ARG A 127 -2.59 -5.60 -7.24
CA ARG A 127 -3.57 -5.57 -8.31
C ARG A 127 -2.98 -4.84 -9.50
N VAL A 128 -3.19 -5.36 -10.67
CA VAL A 128 -2.82 -4.74 -11.94
C VAL A 128 -4.12 -4.38 -12.63
N TYR A 129 -4.36 -3.08 -12.78
CA TYR A 129 -5.58 -2.55 -13.37
C TYR A 129 -5.30 -1.95 -14.74
N GLN A 130 -6.15 -2.26 -15.71
CA GLN A 130 -6.19 -1.57 -16.99
C GLN A 130 -7.20 -0.44 -16.92
N PHE A 131 -6.74 0.78 -17.14
CA PHE A 131 -7.50 2.03 -17.18
C PHE A 131 -7.45 2.59 -18.62
N GLY A 132 -8.36 2.19 -19.48
CA GLY A 132 -8.26 2.49 -20.89
C GLY A 132 -6.90 2.01 -21.44
N LYS A 133 -6.07 2.90 -21.95
CA LYS A 133 -4.70 2.59 -22.41
C LYS A 133 -3.64 2.55 -21.33
N HIS A 134 -3.97 2.92 -20.08
CA HIS A 134 -3.01 3.05 -18.99
C HIS A 134 -3.06 1.88 -18.03
N GLN A 135 -1.91 1.49 -17.51
CA GLN A 135 -1.80 0.45 -16.49
C GLN A 135 -1.48 1.06 -15.11
N LEU A 136 -2.26 0.65 -14.12
CA LEU A 136 -2.06 1.02 -12.72
C LEU A 136 -1.74 -0.22 -11.88
N TYR A 137 -0.76 -0.07 -11.00
CA TYR A 137 -0.45 -1.01 -9.94
C TYR A 137 -1.04 -0.49 -8.63
N HIS A 138 -1.77 -1.32 -7.93
CA HIS A 138 -2.55 -0.90 -6.77
C HIS A 138 -2.53 -1.93 -5.65
N HIS A 139 -2.51 -1.48 -4.41
CA HIS A 139 -2.87 -2.29 -3.26
C HIS A 139 -3.48 -1.43 -2.16
N GLY A 140 -4.66 -1.81 -1.69
CA GLY A 140 -5.30 -1.20 -0.53
C GLY A 140 -4.98 -1.96 0.75
N GLY A 141 -5.04 -1.28 1.88
CA GLY A 141 -4.90 -1.86 3.21
C GLY A 141 -6.10 -1.53 4.11
N LEU A 142 -6.53 -2.51 4.86
CA LEU A 142 -7.58 -2.35 5.85
C LEU A 142 -7.27 -3.18 7.10
N VAL A 143 -7.09 -2.49 8.21
CA VAL A 143 -7.17 -3.06 9.55
C VAL A 143 -8.11 -2.20 10.38
N LYS A 144 -8.61 -2.71 11.51
CA LYS A 144 -9.56 -1.96 12.33
C LYS A 144 -9.01 -0.58 12.70
N GLY A 145 -9.71 0.47 12.26
CA GLY A 145 -9.38 1.85 12.54
C GLY A 145 -8.31 2.48 11.65
N TYR A 146 -7.79 1.76 10.63
CA TYR A 146 -6.91 2.33 9.60
C TYR A 146 -7.35 1.89 8.22
N ARG A 147 -7.17 2.76 7.26
CA ARG A 147 -7.32 2.44 5.84
C ARG A 147 -6.21 3.11 5.04
N THR A 148 -5.67 2.37 4.09
CA THR A 148 -4.56 2.83 3.26
C THR A 148 -4.79 2.49 1.80
N ASP A 149 -4.16 3.25 0.94
CA ASP A 149 -4.09 2.99 -0.48
C ASP A 149 -2.70 3.34 -1.00
N LEU A 150 -2.18 2.53 -1.89
CA LEU A 150 -0.98 2.79 -2.66
C LEU A 150 -1.26 2.44 -4.11
N SER A 151 -1.05 3.38 -5.01
CA SER A 151 -1.16 3.12 -6.43
C SER A 151 -0.15 3.93 -7.24
N TYR A 152 0.30 3.38 -8.37
CA TYR A 152 1.29 4.00 -9.22
C TYR A 152 1.19 3.52 -10.67
N SER A 153 1.65 4.36 -11.60
CA SER A 153 1.87 4.05 -13.00
C SER A 153 3.34 4.23 -13.34
N VAL A 154 3.98 3.16 -13.80
CA VAL A 154 5.37 3.22 -14.26
C VAL A 154 5.48 4.04 -15.55
N GLU A 155 4.49 3.93 -16.44
CA GLU A 155 4.42 4.71 -17.68
C GLU A 155 4.40 6.22 -17.42
N LYS A 156 3.66 6.66 -16.41
CA LYS A 156 3.53 8.07 -16.04
C LYS A 156 4.59 8.54 -15.06
N ASP A 157 5.42 7.65 -14.57
CA ASP A 157 6.41 7.90 -13.51
C ASP A 157 5.83 8.64 -12.31
N MET A 158 4.64 8.23 -11.89
CA MET A 158 3.94 8.85 -10.76
C MET A 158 3.13 7.86 -9.95
N GLY A 159 2.81 8.26 -8.73
CA GLY A 159 1.98 7.46 -7.84
C GLY A 159 1.48 8.25 -6.64
N ILE A 160 0.56 7.65 -5.92
CA ILE A 160 -0.04 8.22 -4.72
C ILE A 160 -0.04 7.20 -3.59
N VAL A 161 0.18 7.69 -2.38
CA VAL A 161 -0.03 6.96 -1.13
C VAL A 161 -1.00 7.74 -0.27
N VAL A 162 -2.04 7.10 0.17
CA VAL A 162 -3.03 7.68 1.11
C VAL A 162 -3.05 6.82 2.37
N LEU A 163 -2.74 7.43 3.51
CA LEU A 163 -2.77 6.78 4.82
C LEU A 163 -3.78 7.51 5.71
N VAL A 164 -4.79 6.79 6.19
CA VAL A 164 -5.83 7.36 7.05
C VAL A 164 -5.98 6.52 8.31
N ASN A 165 -5.94 7.16 9.45
CA ASN A 165 -6.16 6.54 10.75
C ASN A 165 -7.66 6.44 11.12
N ALA A 166 -8.48 6.14 10.11
CA ALA A 166 -9.91 5.89 10.25
C ALA A 166 -10.38 4.90 9.17
N GLN A 167 -11.44 4.15 9.44
CA GLN A 167 -12.08 3.28 8.46
C GLN A 167 -12.99 4.08 7.52
N SER A 168 -12.41 5.05 6.81
CA SER A 168 -13.13 5.94 5.90
C SER A 168 -12.96 5.54 4.44
N ASN A 169 -14.00 5.71 3.63
CA ASN A 169 -13.94 5.50 2.18
C ASN A 169 -13.20 6.63 1.45
N ILE A 170 -12.90 7.73 2.12
CA ILE A 170 -12.16 8.87 1.56
C ILE A 170 -10.84 8.45 0.90
N VAL A 171 -10.21 7.38 1.40
CA VAL A 171 -8.98 6.82 0.83
C VAL A 171 -9.21 6.41 -0.63
N ALA A 172 -10.32 5.75 -0.89
CA ALA A 172 -10.71 5.29 -2.20
C ALA A 172 -11.07 6.47 -3.13
N GLU A 173 -11.81 7.44 -2.59
CA GLU A 173 -12.23 8.64 -3.32
C GLU A 173 -11.04 9.50 -3.73
N LEU A 174 -10.08 9.71 -2.82
CA LEU A 174 -8.86 10.49 -3.11
C LEU A 174 -8.01 9.83 -4.19
N SER A 175 -7.80 8.51 -4.12
CA SER A 175 -7.03 7.80 -5.13
C SER A 175 -7.72 7.80 -6.49
N SER A 176 -9.05 7.58 -6.53
CA SER A 176 -9.82 7.65 -7.78
C SER A 176 -9.81 9.05 -8.39
N PHE A 177 -10.01 10.08 -7.56
CA PHE A 177 -9.96 11.48 -8.01
C PHE A 177 -8.58 11.83 -8.57
N PHE A 178 -7.49 11.44 -7.89
CA PHE A 178 -6.14 11.66 -8.36
C PHE A 178 -5.93 11.06 -9.76
N TRP A 179 -6.24 9.77 -9.94
CA TRP A 179 -6.01 9.09 -11.21
C TRP A 179 -6.94 9.55 -12.32
N SER A 180 -8.18 9.90 -12.04
CA SER A 180 -9.08 10.47 -13.05
C SER A 180 -8.51 11.78 -13.65
N ARG A 181 -7.83 12.56 -12.83
CA ARG A 181 -7.18 13.81 -13.28
C ARG A 181 -5.85 13.58 -13.98
N MET A 182 -5.03 12.64 -13.48
CA MET A 182 -3.69 12.41 -14.02
C MET A 182 -3.69 11.60 -15.32
N LEU A 183 -4.73 10.82 -15.57
CA LEU A 183 -4.86 9.97 -16.76
C LEU A 183 -5.86 10.52 -17.80
N ASP A 184 -6.45 11.70 -17.57
CA ASP A 184 -7.49 12.30 -18.41
C ASP A 184 -8.65 11.33 -18.73
N VAL A 185 -9.01 10.50 -17.76
CA VAL A 185 -10.14 9.59 -17.85
C VAL A 185 -11.36 10.30 -17.28
N ALA A 186 -12.38 10.52 -18.10
CA ALA A 186 -13.62 11.13 -17.67
C ALA A 186 -14.27 10.31 -16.55
N ALA A 187 -14.72 10.98 -15.47
CA ALA A 187 -15.46 10.39 -14.38
C ALA A 187 -16.90 10.09 -14.78
#